data_42c5b229c242be195ad2d52d572fe4d0
#
_entry.id   42c5b229c242be195ad2d52d572fe4d0
#
_cell.length_a   1.000
_cell.length_b   1.000
_cell.length_c   1.000
_cell.angle_alpha   90.00
_cell.angle_beta   90.00
_cell.angle_gamma   90.00
#
_symmetry.space_group_name_H-M   'P 1'
#
loop_
_entity.id
_entity.type
_entity.pdbx_description
1 polymer ?
#
loop_
_entity_poly.entity_id
_entity_poly.type
_entity_poly.pdbx_seq_one_letter_code
_entity_poly.pdbx_strand_id
1 'polypeptide(L)'
;MLAYERESDSSLVIGAGVRDEWVKDDPGIRVSNLSTEYGPLNYDMRAVGRVVTVNLRSGVRMPPGGIVIYSPLDQPILSATVDGQMAPVRGAEVRIRKLPATVTIRYAR
;
A
#
# COMPACT_ATOMS: atom_id res chain seq x y z
N MET A 1 -4.58 -11.24 5.53
CA MET A 1 -4.75 -11.22 4.07
C MET A 1 -3.92 -10.09 3.48
N LEU A 2 -3.16 -10.37 2.42
CA LEU A 2 -2.23 -9.38 1.84
C LEU A 2 -2.92 -8.41 0.87
N ALA A 3 -4.06 -8.79 0.35
CA ALA A 3 -4.90 -7.93 -0.49
C ALA A 3 -6.33 -8.46 -0.50
N TYR A 4 -7.30 -7.56 -0.65
CA TYR A 4 -8.69 -7.96 -0.82
C TYR A 4 -9.44 -6.90 -1.63
N GLU A 5 -10.49 -7.34 -2.31
CA GLU A 5 -11.39 -6.44 -3.04
C GLU A 5 -12.44 -5.90 -2.09
N ARG A 6 -12.56 -4.57 -2.03
CA ARG A 6 -13.55 -3.91 -1.18
C ARG A 6 -14.72 -3.45 -2.04
N GLU A 7 -15.89 -4.01 -1.79
CA GLU A 7 -17.07 -3.76 -2.61
C GLU A 7 -17.64 -2.36 -2.43
N SER A 8 -17.52 -1.80 -1.23
CA SER A 8 -18.16 -0.53 -0.90
C SER A 8 -17.72 0.62 -1.83
N ASP A 9 -16.49 0.60 -2.32
CA ASP A 9 -15.98 1.62 -3.23
C ASP A 9 -15.28 1.03 -4.46
N SER A 10 -15.40 -0.27 -4.67
CA SER A 10 -14.79 -0.99 -5.79
C SER A 10 -13.28 -0.77 -5.85
N SER A 11 -12.62 -0.82 -4.69
CA SER A 11 -11.17 -0.66 -4.59
C SER A 11 -10.50 -1.99 -4.27
N LEU A 12 -9.19 -2.04 -4.54
CA LEU A 12 -8.33 -3.14 -4.12
C LEU A 12 -7.50 -2.63 -2.94
N VAL A 13 -7.66 -3.27 -1.78
CA VAL A 13 -6.99 -2.86 -0.54
C VAL A 13 -5.79 -3.76 -0.29
N ILE A 14 -4.63 -3.14 -0.07
CA ILE A 14 -3.41 -3.87 0.28
C ILE A 14 -2.90 -3.40 1.65
N GLY A 15 -2.18 -4.26 2.33
CA GLY A 15 -1.53 -3.94 3.60
C GLY A 15 -2.40 -4.16 4.84
N ALA A 16 -3.70 -4.36 4.70
CA ALA A 16 -4.61 -4.48 5.85
C ALA A 16 -4.32 -5.71 6.72
N GLY A 17 -3.82 -6.79 6.12
CA GLY A 17 -3.47 -8.00 6.84
C GLY A 17 -1.99 -8.13 7.16
N VAL A 18 -1.21 -7.09 6.92
CA VAL A 18 0.23 -7.10 7.14
C VAL A 18 0.52 -6.71 8.59
N ARG A 19 1.35 -7.50 9.24
CA ARG A 19 1.79 -7.21 10.61
C ARG A 19 2.97 -6.24 10.55
N ASP A 20 3.04 -5.32 11.53
CA ASP A 20 4.08 -4.30 11.57
C ASP A 20 5.49 -4.90 11.63
N GLU A 21 5.66 -6.00 12.35
CA GLU A 21 6.95 -6.69 12.44
C GLU A 21 7.45 -7.22 11.10
N TRP A 22 6.56 -7.54 10.17
CA TRP A 22 6.94 -8.05 8.86
C TRP A 22 7.59 -6.98 7.99
N VAL A 23 7.14 -5.73 8.10
CA VAL A 23 7.70 -4.63 7.30
C VAL A 23 8.92 -4.01 7.95
N LYS A 24 9.07 -4.17 9.26
CA LYS A 24 10.23 -3.66 10.01
C LYS A 24 11.45 -4.55 9.86
N ASP A 25 11.25 -5.84 9.59
CA ASP A 25 12.35 -6.77 9.35
C ASP A 25 12.87 -6.59 7.93
N ASP A 26 14.18 -6.51 7.80
CA ASP A 26 14.83 -6.41 6.48
C ASP A 26 14.78 -7.77 5.78
N PRO A 27 14.32 -7.87 4.53
CA PRO A 27 14.04 -6.78 3.56
C PRO A 27 12.59 -6.29 3.55
N GLY A 28 11.78 -6.56 4.55
CA GLY A 28 10.36 -6.28 4.56
C GLY A 28 9.57 -7.40 3.93
N ILE A 29 8.45 -7.09 3.30
CA ILE A 29 7.65 -8.09 2.59
C ILE A 29 7.67 -7.83 1.10
N ARG A 30 7.58 -8.93 0.34
CA ARG A 30 7.44 -8.89 -1.11
C ARG A 30 6.31 -9.83 -1.52
N VAL A 31 5.38 -9.31 -2.31
CA VAL A 31 4.26 -10.08 -2.84
C VAL A 31 4.42 -10.16 -4.35
N SER A 32 4.45 -11.38 -4.89
CA SER A 32 4.62 -11.61 -6.32
C SER A 32 3.48 -12.47 -6.84
N ASN A 33 2.89 -12.03 -7.93
CA ASN A 33 1.84 -12.77 -8.65
C ASN A 33 0.66 -13.15 -7.76
N LEU A 34 0.27 -12.27 -6.84
CA LEU A 34 -0.92 -12.49 -6.03
C LEU A 34 -2.16 -12.35 -6.92
N SER A 35 -2.94 -13.42 -7.01
CA SER A 35 -4.14 -13.40 -7.85
C SER A 35 -5.20 -12.50 -7.25
N THR A 36 -5.68 -11.55 -8.04
CA THR A 36 -6.80 -10.69 -7.67
C THR A 36 -7.81 -10.66 -8.82
N GLU A 37 -9.00 -10.16 -8.54
CA GLU A 37 -10.04 -9.97 -9.55
C GLU A 37 -9.57 -9.07 -10.71
N TYR A 38 -8.59 -8.21 -10.45
CA TYR A 38 -8.07 -7.25 -11.42
C TYR A 38 -6.77 -7.70 -12.09
N GLY A 39 -6.31 -8.91 -11.79
CA GLY A 39 -5.09 -9.47 -12.36
C GLY A 39 -4.01 -9.72 -11.33
N PRO A 40 -2.79 -10.09 -11.77
CA PRO A 40 -1.70 -10.39 -10.83
C PRO A 40 -1.21 -9.12 -10.16
N LEU A 41 -1.10 -9.18 -8.84
CA LEU A 41 -0.63 -8.06 -8.02
C LEU A 41 0.80 -8.32 -7.56
N ASN A 42 1.66 -7.35 -7.76
CA ASN A 42 3.05 -7.41 -7.34
C ASN A 42 3.38 -6.12 -6.59
N TYR A 43 3.79 -6.25 -5.34
CA TYR A 43 4.26 -5.10 -4.58
C TYR A 43 5.27 -5.52 -3.52
N ASP A 44 6.05 -4.56 -3.03
CA ASP A 44 6.86 -4.75 -1.84
C ASP A 44 6.63 -3.60 -0.88
N MET A 45 6.87 -3.86 0.40
CA MET A 45 6.60 -2.92 1.48
C MET A 45 7.68 -3.07 2.54
N ARG A 46 8.27 -1.95 2.95
CA ARG A 46 9.37 -1.95 3.90
C ARG A 46 9.29 -0.72 4.80
N ALA A 47 9.54 -0.93 6.08
CA ALA A 47 9.60 0.16 7.06
C ALA A 47 11.05 0.41 7.48
N VAL A 48 11.48 1.67 7.43
CA VAL A 48 12.78 2.10 7.94
C VAL A 48 12.53 3.35 8.80
N GLY A 49 12.79 3.23 10.10
CA GLY A 49 12.50 4.31 11.03
C GLY A 49 11.01 4.64 11.03
N ARG A 50 10.67 5.88 10.70
CA ARG A 50 9.28 6.36 10.66
C ARG A 50 8.71 6.43 9.25
N VAL A 51 9.30 5.68 8.33
CA VAL A 51 8.93 5.74 6.91
C VAL A 51 8.64 4.34 6.41
N VAL A 52 7.48 4.17 5.76
CA VAL A 52 7.14 2.95 5.05
C VAL A 52 7.13 3.26 3.57
N THR A 53 7.86 2.47 2.80
CA THR A 53 7.89 2.59 1.34
C THR A 53 7.19 1.39 0.74
N VAL A 54 6.25 1.66 -0.17
CA VAL A 54 5.49 0.63 -0.89
C VAL A 54 5.75 0.84 -2.37
N ASN A 55 6.31 -0.18 -3.01
CA ASN A 55 6.52 -0.18 -4.45
C ASN A 55 5.49 -1.09 -5.11
N LEU A 56 4.62 -0.51 -5.92
CA LEU A 56 3.62 -1.26 -6.66
C LEU A 56 4.03 -1.31 -8.13
N ARG A 57 4.04 -2.51 -8.69
CA ARG A 57 4.40 -2.73 -10.07
C ARG A 57 3.15 -2.77 -10.96
N SER A 58 3.34 -2.52 -12.25
CA SER A 58 2.28 -2.67 -13.22
C SER A 58 1.94 -4.15 -13.39
N GLY A 59 0.79 -4.45 -14.00
CA GLY A 59 0.33 -5.81 -14.26
C GLY A 59 -1.11 -6.04 -13.81
N VAL A 60 -1.53 -5.42 -12.73
CA VAL A 60 -2.92 -5.45 -12.27
C VAL A 60 -3.68 -4.29 -12.93
N ARG A 61 -4.94 -4.54 -13.30
CA ARG A 61 -5.80 -3.48 -13.83
C ARG A 61 -6.25 -2.57 -12.71
N MET A 62 -6.28 -1.27 -12.98
CA MET A 62 -6.71 -0.31 -11.96
C MET A 62 -8.20 -0.50 -11.66
N PRO A 63 -8.56 -0.82 -10.41
CA PRO A 63 -9.97 -0.92 -10.03
C PRO A 63 -10.68 0.43 -10.14
N PRO A 64 -12.02 0.46 -10.28
CA PRO A 64 -12.76 1.71 -10.31
C PRO A 64 -12.51 2.61 -9.10
N GLY A 65 -12.38 2.01 -7.92
CA GLY A 65 -12.09 2.74 -6.69
C GLY A 65 -10.61 2.97 -6.42
N GLY A 66 -9.72 2.52 -7.32
CA GLY A 66 -8.28 2.64 -7.15
C GLY A 66 -7.70 1.54 -6.28
N ILE A 67 -6.42 1.68 -5.96
CA ILE A 67 -5.74 0.78 -5.03
C ILE A 67 -5.54 1.55 -3.73
N VAL A 68 -6.00 0.97 -2.63
CA VAL A 68 -5.92 1.57 -1.30
C VAL A 68 -4.81 0.86 -0.52
N ILE A 69 -3.85 1.63 -0.03
CA ILE A 69 -2.80 1.12 0.84
C ILE A 69 -3.22 1.39 2.27
N TYR A 70 -3.49 0.32 3.01
CA TYR A 70 -3.79 0.40 4.42
C TYR A 70 -2.48 0.37 5.21
N SER A 71 -2.29 1.32 6.11
CA SER A 71 -1.05 1.43 6.87
C SER A 71 -0.74 0.14 7.65
N PRO A 72 0.46 -0.44 7.48
CA PRO A 72 0.84 -1.62 8.25
C PRO A 72 1.26 -1.29 9.69
N LEU A 73 1.48 -0.03 10.01
CA LEU A 73 1.90 0.39 11.34
C LEU A 73 0.73 1.01 12.11
N ASP A 74 0.75 0.84 13.42
CA ASP A 74 -0.32 1.30 14.30
C ASP A 74 -0.07 2.73 14.82
N GLN A 75 0.70 3.51 14.09
CA GLN A 75 0.96 4.91 14.42
C GLN A 75 0.19 5.84 13.48
N PRO A 76 -0.11 7.07 13.91
CA PRO A 76 -0.75 8.04 13.03
C PRO A 76 0.14 8.38 11.83
N ILE A 77 -0.48 8.49 10.67
CA ILE A 77 0.21 8.90 9.45
C ILE A 77 0.36 10.42 9.49
N LEU A 78 1.60 10.90 9.35
CA LEU A 78 1.89 12.31 9.26
C LEU A 78 1.64 12.83 7.83
N SER A 79 2.14 12.11 6.84
CA SER A 79 1.99 12.47 5.44
C SER A 79 2.25 11.27 4.55
N ALA A 80 1.85 11.38 3.29
CA ALA A 80 2.14 10.37 2.28
C ALA A 80 2.46 11.05 0.95
N THR A 81 3.35 10.43 0.19
CA THR A 81 3.66 10.86 -1.17
C THR A 81 3.51 9.70 -2.12
N VAL A 82 3.12 10.00 -3.34
CA VAL A 82 3.06 9.04 -4.44
C VAL A 82 3.96 9.59 -5.55
N ASP A 83 5.01 8.86 -5.86
CA ASP A 83 6.02 9.25 -6.86
C ASP A 83 6.58 10.65 -6.59
N GLY A 84 6.77 10.96 -5.30
CA GLY A 84 7.35 12.24 -4.88
C GLY A 84 6.34 13.38 -4.71
N GLN A 85 5.07 13.15 -5.03
CA GLN A 85 4.04 14.18 -4.91
C GLN A 85 3.15 13.90 -3.70
N MET A 86 2.79 14.93 -2.97
CA MET A 86 1.92 14.79 -1.80
C MET A 86 0.59 14.16 -2.19
N ALA A 87 0.16 13.19 -1.39
CA ALA A 87 -1.10 12.48 -1.59
C ALA A 87 -1.99 12.67 -0.37
N PRO A 88 -3.32 12.72 -0.55
CA PRO A 88 -4.23 12.82 0.59
C PRO A 88 -4.23 11.53 1.40
N VAL A 89 -4.30 11.67 2.72
CA VAL A 89 -4.37 10.56 3.66
C VAL A 89 -5.73 10.60 4.34
N ARG A 90 -6.40 9.45 4.37
CA ARG A 90 -7.69 9.30 5.06
C ARG A 90 -7.55 8.26 6.15
N GLY A 91 -7.43 8.69 7.41
CA GLY A 91 -7.20 7.78 8.51
C GLY A 91 -5.91 7.01 8.31
N ALA A 92 -6.02 5.70 8.12
CA ALA A 92 -4.87 4.81 7.88
C ALA A 92 -4.73 4.42 6.41
N GLU A 93 -5.41 5.13 5.49
CA GLU A 93 -5.46 4.74 4.08
C GLU A 93 -4.87 5.80 3.17
N VAL A 94 -4.15 5.33 2.16
CA VAL A 94 -3.65 6.15 1.05
C VAL A 94 -4.15 5.51 -0.24
N ARG A 95 -4.80 6.29 -1.11
CA ARG A 95 -5.37 5.77 -2.35
C ARG A 95 -4.54 6.21 -3.54
N ILE A 96 -4.27 5.26 -4.44
CA ILE A 96 -3.58 5.54 -5.70
C ILE A 96 -4.44 5.10 -6.87
N ARG A 97 -4.26 5.76 -8.01
CA ARG A 97 -5.04 5.48 -9.22
C ARG A 97 -4.17 5.28 -10.45
N LYS A 98 -2.87 5.06 -10.25
CA LYS A 98 -1.92 4.97 -11.35
C LYS A 98 -0.82 3.98 -10.99
N LEU A 99 -0.41 3.16 -11.93
CA LEU A 99 0.66 2.17 -11.77
C LEU A 99 1.67 2.31 -12.91
N PRO A 100 2.95 2.02 -12.67
CA PRO A 100 3.52 1.69 -11.38
C PRO A 100 3.56 2.90 -10.45
N ALA A 101 3.68 2.66 -9.15
CA ALA A 101 3.71 3.75 -8.17
C ALA A 101 4.64 3.40 -7.01
N THR A 102 5.35 4.39 -6.50
CA THR A 102 6.11 4.31 -5.26
C THR A 102 5.44 5.20 -4.23
N VAL A 103 4.95 4.61 -3.17
CA VAL A 103 4.24 5.32 -2.11
C VAL A 103 5.14 5.37 -0.88
N THR A 104 5.34 6.57 -0.35
CA THR A 104 6.12 6.78 0.87
C THR A 104 5.19 7.33 1.93
N ILE A 105 5.06 6.60 3.04
CA ILE A 105 4.21 7.00 4.17
C ILE A 105 5.12 7.38 5.33
N ARG A 106 4.94 8.60 5.83
CA ARG A 106 5.69 9.09 6.98
C ARG A 106 4.78 9.11 8.19
N TYR A 107 5.31 8.68 9.31
CA TYR A 107 4.58 8.58 10.57
C TYR A 107 5.06 9.63 11.56
N ALA A 108 4.15 10.06 12.44
CA ALA A 108 4.46 11.06 13.46
C ALA A 108 5.38 10.52 14.55
N ARG A 109 5.50 9.19 14.68
CA ARG A 109 6.34 8.54 15.69
C ARG A 109 7.15 7.40 15.14
#